data_7102d24b0a514f68f2bf459665f8ca1c
#
_entry.id   7102d24b0a514f68f2bf459665f8ca1c
#
_cell.length_a   1.000
_cell.length_b   1.000
_cell.length_c   1.000
_cell.angle_alpha   90.00
_cell.angle_beta   90.00
_cell.angle_gamma   90.00
#
_symmetry.space_group_name_H-M   'P 1'
#
loop_
_entity.id
_entity.type
_entity.pdbx_description
1 polymer ?
#
loop_
_entity_poly.entity_id
_entity_poly.type
_entity_poly.pdbx_seq_one_letter_code
_entity_poly.pdbx_strand_id
1 'polypeptide(L)'
;MPKKVAEPVVDLPEFTELDGHELLIAPWELKTGQRTRLAGRLNVIRQLSEKCGEDSLETMDGIADLMDYVSEHYAPDPDAWEDWARDKQLDVLVTLVGAYLRASGKSQPSSNQQ
;
A
#
# COMPACT_ATOMS: atom_id res chain seq x y z
N MET A 1 23.39 0.14 18.83
CA MET A 1 22.82 0.29 18.39
C MET A 1 22.17 0.44 18.05
N PRO A 2 21.98 0.44 18.16
CA PRO A 2 21.11 0.54 17.70
C PRO A 2 20.46 0.98 17.31
N LYS A 3 20.42 1.14 17.41
CA LYS A 3 19.69 1.55 16.89
C LYS A 3 18.99 1.58 16.39
N LYS A 4 18.87 1.46 16.51
CA LYS A 4 18.13 1.43 15.96
C LYS A 4 17.33 1.37 15.85
N VAL A 5 17.33 1.35 16.25
CA VAL A 5 16.58 1.25 16.11
C VAL A 5 15.71 1.56 15.90
N ALA A 6 15.52 1.69 16.14
CA ALA A 6 14.77 2.04 15.95
C ALA A 6 14.05 2.25 15.11
N GLU A 7 13.76 2.08 14.48
CA GLU A 7 13.01 2.22 13.80
C GLU A 7 12.13 1.60 13.84
N PRO A 8 11.86 1.39 14.26
CA PRO A 8 10.94 0.70 14.18
C PRO A 8 9.86 1.03 14.18
N VAL A 9 9.94 1.42 14.42
CA VAL A 9 8.98 1.76 14.46
C VAL A 9 8.08 1.42 13.62
N VAL A 10 8.25 1.23 12.62
CA VAL A 10 7.35 0.88 11.80
C VAL A 10 7.18 -0.50 11.72
N ASP A 11 6.18 -0.96 12.26
CA ASP A 11 5.90 -2.25 12.23
C ASP A 11 4.81 -2.53 11.33
N LEU A 12 4.93 -2.33 10.05
CA LEU A 12 3.93 -2.76 9.08
C LEU A 12 3.92 -4.27 9.02
N PRO A 13 2.74 -4.88 9.05
CA PRO A 13 2.67 -6.32 8.88
C PRO A 13 3.17 -6.73 7.51
N GLU A 14 3.51 -7.99 7.38
CA GLU A 14 3.90 -8.51 6.07
C GLU A 14 2.68 -8.47 5.16
N PHE A 15 2.89 -8.06 3.92
CA PHE A 15 1.78 -7.92 2.98
C PHE A 15 1.02 -9.24 2.82
N THR A 16 1.72 -10.35 2.74
CA THR A 16 1.07 -11.65 2.50
C THR A 16 0.28 -12.15 3.70
N GLU A 17 0.39 -11.48 4.84
CA GLU A 17 -0.39 -11.82 6.01
C GLU A 17 -1.66 -10.99 6.13
N LEU A 18 -1.82 -10.00 5.26
CA LEU A 18 -2.99 -9.12 5.35
C LEU A 18 -4.13 -9.64 4.50
N ASP A 19 -5.33 -9.45 5.01
CA ASP A 19 -6.53 -9.80 4.26
C ASP A 19 -6.59 -8.94 3.00
N GLY A 20 -6.97 -9.52 1.90
CA GLY A 20 -7.09 -8.79 0.64
C GLY A 20 -5.84 -8.78 -0.21
N HIS A 21 -4.73 -9.29 0.31
CA HIS A 21 -3.47 -9.24 -0.42
C HIS A 21 -3.55 -10.00 -1.75
N GLU A 22 -4.35 -11.05 -1.81
CA GLU A 22 -4.45 -11.87 -3.02
C GLU A 22 -5.23 -11.17 -4.13
N LEU A 23 -5.86 -10.04 -3.82
CA LEU A 23 -6.61 -9.29 -4.83
C LEU A 23 -5.74 -8.40 -5.68
N LEU A 24 -4.46 -8.27 -5.33
CA LEU A 24 -3.53 -7.41 -6.06
C LEU A 24 -2.47 -8.25 -6.76
N ILE A 25 -1.89 -7.68 -7.81
CA ILE A 25 -0.77 -8.31 -8.48
C ILE A 25 0.32 -8.56 -7.45
N ALA A 26 0.98 -9.72 -7.52
CA ALA A 26 2.04 -10.01 -6.56
C ALA A 26 3.07 -8.88 -6.53
N PRO A 27 3.47 -8.40 -5.36
CA PRO A 27 4.32 -7.22 -5.29
C PRO A 27 5.68 -7.41 -5.96
N TRP A 28 6.20 -8.63 -5.95
CA TRP A 28 7.51 -8.89 -6.58
C TRP A 28 7.41 -8.94 -8.09
N GLU A 29 6.20 -8.89 -8.65
CA GLU A 29 6.00 -8.84 -10.10
C GLU A 29 5.87 -7.43 -10.63
N LEU A 30 5.84 -6.43 -9.74
CA LEU A 30 5.69 -5.06 -10.19
C LEU A 30 6.93 -4.57 -10.90
N LYS A 31 6.72 -3.88 -12.00
CA LYS A 31 7.81 -3.24 -12.71
C LYS A 31 8.20 -1.96 -11.97
N THR A 32 9.41 -1.50 -12.24
CA THR A 32 9.93 -0.31 -11.57
C THR A 32 8.99 0.88 -11.70
N GLY A 33 8.45 1.11 -12.90
CA GLY A 33 7.53 2.24 -13.08
C GLY A 33 6.28 2.12 -12.26
N GLN A 34 5.74 0.90 -12.17
CA GLN A 34 4.54 0.68 -11.37
C GLN A 34 4.80 0.96 -9.90
N ARG A 35 5.91 0.45 -9.40
CA ARG A 35 6.27 0.65 -8.00
C ARG A 35 6.52 2.12 -7.70
N THR A 36 7.23 2.80 -8.60
CA THR A 36 7.55 4.21 -8.41
C THR A 36 6.29 5.08 -8.39
N ARG A 37 5.34 4.79 -9.29
CA ARG A 37 4.11 5.58 -9.32
C ARG A 37 3.29 5.37 -8.06
N LEU A 38 3.24 4.14 -7.58
CA LEU A 38 2.50 3.87 -6.35
C LEU A 38 3.15 4.57 -5.16
N ALA A 39 4.49 4.55 -5.10
CA ALA A 39 5.20 5.24 -4.04
C ALA A 39 4.91 6.74 -4.06
N GLY A 40 4.86 7.32 -5.25
CA GLY A 40 4.57 8.74 -5.36
C GLY A 40 3.18 9.08 -4.88
N ARG A 41 2.21 8.27 -5.23
CA ARG A 41 0.83 8.53 -4.79
C ARG A 41 0.68 8.37 -3.29
N LEU A 42 1.32 7.37 -2.71
CA LEU A 42 1.26 7.18 -1.28
C LEU A 42 1.95 8.34 -0.55
N ASN A 43 3.03 8.85 -1.11
CA ASN A 43 3.72 9.99 -0.53
C ASN A 43 2.85 11.25 -0.54
N VAL A 44 2.05 11.44 -1.59
CA VAL A 44 1.12 12.58 -1.64
C VAL A 44 0.15 12.50 -0.47
N ILE A 45 -0.37 11.31 -0.17
CA ILE A 45 -1.29 11.16 0.95
C ILE A 45 -0.61 11.49 2.26
N ARG A 46 0.63 11.04 2.41
CA ARG A 46 1.38 11.35 3.63
C ARG A 46 1.55 12.85 3.81
N GLN A 47 1.88 13.55 2.72
CA GLN A 47 2.05 14.99 2.77
C GLN A 47 0.73 15.70 3.07
N LEU A 48 -0.36 15.25 2.49
CA LEU A 48 -1.68 15.83 2.77
C LEU A 48 -2.06 15.62 4.22
N SER A 49 -1.79 14.43 4.74
CA SER A 49 -2.09 14.12 6.13
C SER A 49 -1.31 15.04 7.07
N GLU A 50 -0.06 15.31 6.74
CA GLU A 50 0.78 16.18 7.58
C GLU A 50 0.36 17.63 7.48
N LYS A 51 -0.05 18.09 6.30
CA LYS A 51 -0.40 19.49 6.12
C LYS A 51 -1.81 19.80 6.52
N CYS A 52 -2.74 18.92 6.21
CA CYS A 52 -4.16 19.20 6.34
C CYS A 52 -4.84 18.39 7.42
N GLY A 53 -4.17 17.36 7.94
CA GLY A 53 -4.75 16.48 8.94
C GLY A 53 -5.31 15.21 8.30
N GLU A 54 -5.29 14.13 9.06
CA GLU A 54 -5.71 12.84 8.56
C GLU A 54 -7.18 12.80 8.18
N ASP A 55 -7.97 13.59 8.87
CA ASP A 55 -9.41 13.59 8.63
C ASP A 55 -9.86 14.67 7.69
N SER A 56 -8.93 15.40 7.08
CA SER A 56 -9.30 16.49 6.20
C SER A 56 -9.90 15.95 4.91
N LEU A 57 -10.69 16.78 4.27
CA LEU A 57 -11.27 16.42 2.99
C LEU A 57 -10.19 16.18 1.94
N GLU A 58 -9.14 17.00 1.97
CA GLU A 58 -8.04 16.85 1.03
C GLU A 58 -7.36 15.50 1.17
N THR A 59 -7.12 15.07 2.41
CA THR A 59 -6.50 13.78 2.65
C THR A 59 -7.41 12.65 2.19
N MET A 60 -8.69 12.76 2.48
CA MET A 60 -9.65 11.73 2.06
C MET A 60 -9.76 11.65 0.55
N ASP A 61 -9.76 12.79 -0.14
CA ASP A 61 -9.76 12.79 -1.60
C ASP A 61 -8.49 12.12 -2.14
N GLY A 62 -7.36 12.36 -1.51
CA GLY A 62 -6.11 11.71 -1.92
C GLY A 62 -6.18 10.21 -1.76
N ILE A 63 -6.77 9.74 -0.66
CA ILE A 63 -6.94 8.32 -0.44
C ILE A 63 -7.89 7.72 -1.48
N ALA A 64 -8.97 8.43 -1.80
CA ALA A 64 -9.90 7.96 -2.82
C ALA A 64 -9.21 7.81 -4.17
N ASP A 65 -8.41 8.80 -4.54
CA ASP A 65 -7.65 8.74 -5.79
C ASP A 65 -6.69 7.56 -5.78
N LEU A 66 -6.04 7.30 -4.65
CA LEU A 66 -5.14 6.17 -4.53
C LEU A 66 -5.90 4.85 -4.72
N MET A 67 -7.08 4.74 -4.10
CA MET A 67 -7.84 3.51 -4.20
C MET A 67 -8.31 3.27 -5.63
N ASP A 68 -8.73 4.32 -6.33
CA ASP A 68 -9.11 4.20 -7.73
C ASP A 68 -7.92 3.76 -8.58
N TYR A 69 -6.78 4.35 -8.31
CA TYR A 69 -5.57 4.01 -9.06
C TYR A 69 -5.17 2.55 -8.85
N VAL A 70 -5.24 2.08 -7.60
CA VAL A 70 -4.93 0.69 -7.28
C VAL A 70 -5.93 -0.24 -7.98
N SER A 71 -7.20 0.11 -7.96
CA SER A 71 -8.22 -0.69 -8.59
C SER A 71 -7.96 -0.83 -10.09
N GLU A 72 -7.56 0.25 -10.74
CA GLU A 72 -7.38 0.26 -12.18
C GLU A 72 -6.09 -0.41 -12.63
N HIS A 73 -5.04 -0.30 -11.85
CA HIS A 73 -3.71 -0.67 -12.35
C HIS A 73 -3.07 -1.83 -11.61
N TYR A 74 -3.55 -2.18 -10.43
CA TYR A 74 -2.90 -3.19 -9.61
C TYR A 74 -3.80 -4.34 -9.21
N ALA A 75 -5.11 -4.25 -9.50
CA ALA A 75 -6.06 -5.30 -9.15
C ALA A 75 -6.47 -6.04 -10.42
N PRO A 76 -6.10 -7.31 -10.55
CA PRO A 76 -6.49 -8.08 -11.75
C PRO A 76 -7.99 -8.20 -11.90
N ASP A 77 -8.73 -8.20 -10.78
CA ASP A 77 -10.19 -8.25 -10.82
C ASP A 77 -10.68 -7.03 -10.04
N PRO A 78 -10.86 -5.89 -10.72
CA PRO A 78 -11.25 -4.67 -10.01
C PRO A 78 -12.57 -4.79 -9.27
N ASP A 79 -13.51 -5.57 -9.77
CA ASP A 79 -14.80 -5.74 -9.11
C ASP A 79 -14.63 -6.46 -7.78
N ALA A 80 -13.80 -7.49 -7.74
CA ALA A 80 -13.53 -8.21 -6.49
C ALA A 80 -12.83 -7.30 -5.49
N TRP A 81 -11.89 -6.49 -5.97
CA TRP A 81 -11.19 -5.54 -5.13
C TRP A 81 -12.15 -4.52 -4.53
N GLU A 82 -13.02 -3.94 -5.37
CA GLU A 82 -13.97 -2.93 -4.91
C GLU A 82 -14.96 -3.52 -3.92
N ASP A 83 -15.39 -4.75 -4.17
CA ASP A 83 -16.34 -5.41 -3.28
C ASP A 83 -15.69 -5.68 -1.92
N TRP A 84 -14.43 -6.14 -1.92
CA TRP A 84 -13.71 -6.37 -0.67
C TRP A 84 -13.47 -5.07 0.09
N ALA A 85 -13.09 -4.01 -0.63
CA ALA A 85 -12.70 -2.75 0.01
C ALA A 85 -13.89 -1.96 0.55
N ARG A 86 -15.08 -2.27 0.05
CA ARG A 86 -16.25 -1.44 0.31
C ARG A 86 -16.53 -1.19 1.79
N ASP A 87 -16.36 -2.20 2.62
CA ASP A 87 -16.66 -2.07 4.04
C ASP A 87 -15.42 -1.95 4.90
N LYS A 88 -14.27 -1.68 4.30
CA LYS A 88 -13.04 -1.53 5.07
C LYS A 88 -12.83 -0.07 5.43
N GLN A 89 -12.19 0.15 6.56
CA GLN A 89 -11.86 1.50 6.97
C GLN A 89 -10.67 2.00 6.17
N LEU A 90 -10.56 3.31 6.04
CA LEU A 90 -9.52 3.91 5.23
C LEU A 90 -8.12 3.56 5.73
N ASP A 91 -7.94 3.50 7.05
CA ASP A 91 -6.63 3.16 7.58
C ASP A 91 -6.23 1.73 7.23
N VAL A 92 -7.19 0.82 7.13
CA VAL A 92 -6.91 -0.55 6.71
C VAL A 92 -6.43 -0.55 5.26
N LEU A 93 -7.09 0.21 4.40
CA LEU A 93 -6.73 0.27 2.99
C LEU A 93 -5.36 0.89 2.79
N VAL A 94 -5.08 1.97 3.49
CA VAL A 94 -3.77 2.61 3.37
C VAL A 94 -2.67 1.71 3.91
N THR A 95 -2.94 1.00 5.01
CA THR A 95 -1.98 0.06 5.56
C THR A 95 -1.67 -1.06 4.56
N LEU A 96 -2.70 -1.57 3.90
CA LEU A 96 -2.50 -2.62 2.90
C LEU A 96 -1.62 -2.12 1.75
N VAL A 97 -1.90 -0.93 1.25
CA VAL A 97 -1.12 -0.37 0.15
C VAL A 97 0.31 -0.09 0.59
N GLY A 98 0.49 0.41 1.81
CA GLY A 98 1.84 0.64 2.33
C GLY A 98 2.65 -0.65 2.44
N ALA A 99 2.01 -1.71 2.96
CA ALA A 99 2.67 -3.00 3.06
C ALA A 99 2.97 -3.57 1.67
N TYR A 100 2.06 -3.35 0.72
CA TYR A 100 2.24 -3.78 -0.65
C TYR A 100 3.47 -3.12 -1.27
N LEU A 101 3.58 -1.82 -1.12
CA LEU A 101 4.71 -1.08 -1.65
C LEU A 101 6.02 -1.55 -1.01
N ARG A 102 6.01 -1.78 0.30
CA ARG A 102 7.18 -2.27 0.99
C ARG A 102 7.58 -3.64 0.48
N ALA A 103 6.60 -4.52 0.28
CA ALA A 103 6.89 -5.86 -0.23
C ALA A 103 7.42 -5.81 -1.65
N SER A 104 7.01 -4.81 -2.44
CA SER A 104 7.45 -4.71 -3.82
C SER A 104 8.94 -4.36 -3.94
N GLY A 105 9.52 -3.89 -2.87
CA GLY A 105 10.96 -3.61 -2.87
C GLY A 105 11.81 -4.82 -2.55
N LYS A 106 11.18 -5.98 -2.32
CA LYS A 106 11.89 -7.17 -1.92
C LYS A 106 11.81 -8.23 -3.01
N SER A 107 12.73 -9.18 -2.95
CA SER A 107 12.66 -10.32 -3.83
C SER A 107 11.48 -11.19 -3.47
N GLN A 108 11.08 -11.99 -4.42
CA GLN A 108 10.04 -12.98 -4.18
C GLN A 108 10.46 -13.84 -2.98
N PRO A 109 9.58 -14.00 -2.00
CA PRO A 109 9.98 -14.67 -0.75
C PRO A 109 10.52 -16.08 -0.95
N SER A 110 9.88 -16.82 -1.82
CA SER A 110 10.27 -18.20 -1.96
C SER A 110 11.60 -18.38 -2.67
N SER A 111 12.08 -17.35 -3.34
CA SER A 111 13.30 -17.49 -4.06
C SER A 111 14.49 -17.05 -3.29
N ASN A 112 14.27 -16.63 -2.12
CA ASN A 112 15.26 -16.09 -1.51
C ASN A 112 16.05 -16.82 -0.78
N GLN A 113 15.95 -17.57 -0.67
CA GLN A 113 16.60 -18.20 0.07
C GLN A 113 17.70 -18.56 -0.35
N GLN A 114 18.17 -18.34 -0.59
CA GLN A 114 19.11 -18.69 -1.08
C GLN A 114 19.76 -18.38 -0.95
#